data_371cd3e7441027e93eced1d796084f71
#
_entry.id   371cd3e7441027e93eced1d796084f71
#
_cell.length_a   1.000
_cell.length_b   1.000
_cell.length_c   1.000
_cell.angle_alpha   90.00
_cell.angle_beta   90.00
_cell.angle_gamma   90.00
#
_symmetry.space_group_name_H-M   'P 1'
#
loop_
_entity.id
_entity.type
_entity.pdbx_description
1 polymer ?
#
loop_
_entity_poly.entity_id
_entity_poly.type
_entity_poly.pdbx_seq_one_letter_code
_entity_poly.pdbx_strand_id
1 'polypeptide(L)'
;MQHNPVRGIIYLCLGVLVFSLQDAIIKQVSGAYALTEVVFIRSCVAAPILLTLVWRESGWRALFASHLDTLVLRATVMFGAYTAYYMAFPALPLADAVALYFTVPLFVTALAGPMLGERNGWPVWAAVLLGFVGVMVMLQPGTGLFNPAALLSLLAAAFYGLAMLMARKHGSSLSAAVMGFYQNAVFLVGAGLAALLLHLMGIEHAVHPSIAFVVRPWSVPTLFDGLMIGLCGVVASIGIMLLTSAYRVARASTVTPFEYTGILWAPLWGFLFFSEVPRATTVAGAAVIVVAGLIALRMAKSDTDSEPDPEGQADAGPASELEPKAQAVGAAASSVREH
;
A
#
# COMPACT_ATOMS: atom_id res chain seq x y z
N MET A 1 -23.01 -6.50 -7.84
CA MET A 1 -21.92 -6.52 -8.82
C MET A 1 -21.43 -7.95 -8.96
N GLN A 2 -21.35 -8.51 -10.17
CA GLN A 2 -20.87 -9.88 -10.36
C GLN A 2 -19.40 -9.97 -9.94
N HIS A 3 -19.10 -10.80 -8.93
CA HIS A 3 -17.74 -11.12 -8.55
C HIS A 3 -17.04 -11.84 -9.71
N ASN A 4 -16.03 -11.21 -10.29
CA ASN A 4 -15.23 -11.81 -11.35
C ASN A 4 -13.75 -11.84 -10.93
N PRO A 5 -13.30 -12.94 -10.32
CA PRO A 5 -11.93 -13.05 -9.80
C PRO A 5 -10.87 -12.90 -10.90
N VAL A 6 -11.11 -13.42 -12.10
CA VAL A 6 -10.17 -13.34 -13.23
C VAL A 6 -9.94 -11.88 -13.65
N ARG A 7 -11.01 -11.07 -13.78
CA ARG A 7 -10.88 -9.65 -14.11
C ARG A 7 -10.13 -8.89 -13.01
N GLY A 8 -10.38 -9.22 -11.73
CA GLY A 8 -9.66 -8.64 -10.61
C GLY A 8 -8.16 -8.90 -10.67
N ILE A 9 -7.77 -10.14 -10.94
CA ILE A 9 -6.36 -10.55 -11.10
C ILE A 9 -5.71 -9.82 -12.28
N ILE A 10 -6.39 -9.75 -13.44
CA ILE A 10 -5.87 -9.03 -14.63
C ILE A 10 -5.65 -7.55 -14.30
N TYR A 11 -6.63 -6.88 -13.70
CA TYR A 11 -6.49 -5.46 -13.33
C TYR A 11 -5.35 -5.24 -12.34
N LEU A 12 -5.18 -6.13 -11.35
CA LEU A 12 -4.08 -6.03 -10.40
C LEU A 12 -2.72 -6.20 -11.09
N CYS A 13 -2.55 -7.28 -11.87
CA CYS A 13 -1.29 -7.54 -12.57
C CYS A 13 -0.91 -6.40 -13.53
N LEU A 14 -1.89 -5.84 -14.26
CA LEU A 14 -1.67 -4.68 -15.12
C LEU A 14 -1.30 -3.43 -14.31
N GLY A 15 -1.96 -3.20 -13.16
CA GLY A 15 -1.63 -2.09 -12.27
C GLY A 15 -0.21 -2.19 -11.72
N VAL A 16 0.19 -3.40 -11.29
CA VAL A 16 1.56 -3.68 -10.81
C VAL A 16 2.58 -3.49 -11.91
N LEU A 17 2.30 -3.99 -13.14
CA LEU A 17 3.17 -3.79 -14.31
C LEU A 17 3.34 -2.30 -14.61
N VAL A 18 2.25 -1.53 -14.62
CA VAL A 18 2.27 -0.10 -14.91
C VAL A 18 3.09 0.65 -13.85
N PHE A 19 2.96 0.34 -12.57
CA PHE A 19 3.79 0.92 -11.51
C PHE A 19 5.25 0.50 -11.62
N SER A 20 5.55 -0.75 -11.99
CA SER A 20 6.94 -1.19 -12.15
C SER A 20 7.67 -0.45 -13.30
N LEU A 21 6.93 -0.05 -14.35
CA LEU A 21 7.48 0.81 -15.41
C LEU A 21 7.83 2.20 -14.87
N GLN A 22 6.99 2.78 -14.00
CA GLN A 22 7.30 4.02 -13.31
C GLN A 22 8.60 3.92 -12.50
N ASP A 23 8.82 2.81 -11.80
CA ASP A 23 10.03 2.57 -11.03
C ASP A 23 11.29 2.61 -11.91
N ALA A 24 11.23 1.97 -13.08
CA ALA A 24 12.32 2.02 -14.05
C ALA A 24 12.58 3.45 -14.57
N ILE A 25 11.53 4.21 -14.91
CA ILE A 25 11.66 5.59 -15.36
C ILE A 25 12.30 6.46 -14.26
N ILE A 26 11.83 6.36 -13.01
CA ILE A 26 12.36 7.16 -11.91
C ILE A 26 13.83 6.79 -11.63
N LYS A 27 14.18 5.50 -11.70
CA LYS A 27 15.58 5.09 -11.60
C LYS A 27 16.44 5.69 -12.71
N GLN A 28 15.95 5.69 -13.95
CA GLN A 28 16.67 6.27 -15.10
C GLN A 28 16.98 7.76 -14.90
N VAL A 29 15.99 8.53 -14.42
CA VAL A 29 16.15 9.98 -14.23
C VAL A 29 16.84 10.36 -12.92
N SER A 30 17.02 9.41 -11.99
CA SER A 30 17.58 9.66 -10.65
C SER A 30 19.03 10.17 -10.67
N GLY A 31 19.78 9.89 -11.75
CA GLY A 31 21.14 10.38 -11.94
C GLY A 31 21.21 11.86 -12.36
N ALA A 32 20.17 12.40 -13.00
CA ALA A 32 20.17 13.74 -13.60
C ALA A 32 19.33 14.76 -12.83
N TYR A 33 18.15 14.38 -12.34
CA TYR A 33 17.17 15.29 -11.75
C TYR A 33 16.96 15.03 -10.25
N ALA A 34 16.47 16.03 -9.51
CA ALA A 34 16.15 15.87 -8.10
C ALA A 34 14.86 15.04 -7.91
N LEU A 35 14.79 14.22 -6.87
CA LEU A 35 13.56 13.49 -6.53
C LEU A 35 12.37 14.43 -6.32
N THR A 36 12.60 15.56 -5.65
CA THR A 36 11.57 16.58 -5.42
C THR A 36 11.03 17.16 -6.73
N GLU A 37 11.88 17.37 -7.72
CA GLU A 37 11.50 17.83 -9.06
C GLU A 37 10.68 16.78 -9.81
N VAL A 38 11.14 15.53 -9.83
CA VAL A 38 10.43 14.40 -10.44
C VAL A 38 9.04 14.23 -9.82
N VAL A 39 8.94 14.26 -8.49
CA VAL A 39 7.65 14.13 -7.78
C VAL A 39 6.75 15.33 -8.07
N PHE A 40 7.30 16.53 -8.15
CA PHE A 40 6.52 17.74 -8.45
C PHE A 40 5.93 17.69 -9.85
N ILE A 41 6.76 17.49 -10.88
CA ILE A 41 6.32 17.46 -12.29
C ILE A 41 5.28 16.35 -12.51
N ARG A 42 5.56 15.12 -12.05
CA ARG A 42 4.60 14.02 -12.20
C ARG A 42 3.28 14.31 -11.48
N SER A 43 3.33 14.97 -10.30
CA SER A 43 2.13 15.30 -9.55
C SER A 43 1.31 16.41 -10.21
N CYS A 44 1.96 17.37 -10.89
CA CYS A 44 1.28 18.35 -11.74
C CYS A 44 0.49 17.67 -12.87
N VAL A 45 1.05 16.64 -13.51
CA VAL A 45 0.36 15.89 -14.57
C VAL A 45 -0.74 14.99 -14.01
N ALA A 46 -0.52 14.36 -12.86
CA ALA A 46 -1.51 13.50 -12.22
C ALA A 46 -2.73 14.28 -11.66
N ALA A 47 -2.52 15.53 -11.21
CA ALA A 47 -3.56 16.32 -10.53
C ALA A 47 -4.85 16.47 -11.38
N PRO A 48 -4.83 16.94 -12.65
CA PRO A 48 -6.04 17.08 -13.44
C PRO A 48 -6.72 15.73 -13.73
N ILE A 49 -5.95 14.65 -13.89
CA ILE A 49 -6.48 13.31 -14.13
C ILE A 49 -7.23 12.82 -12.89
N LEU A 50 -6.60 12.90 -11.71
CA LEU A 50 -7.21 12.49 -10.44
C LEU A 50 -8.41 13.37 -10.09
N LEU A 51 -8.35 14.66 -10.37
CA LEU A 51 -9.47 15.58 -10.15
C LEU A 51 -10.68 15.21 -11.02
N THR A 52 -10.44 14.85 -12.28
CA THR A 52 -11.48 14.36 -13.20
C THR A 52 -12.09 13.04 -12.68
N LEU A 53 -11.27 12.15 -12.12
CA LEU A 53 -11.74 10.90 -11.51
C LEU A 53 -12.63 11.17 -10.30
N VAL A 54 -12.21 12.06 -9.40
CA VAL A 54 -13.03 12.46 -8.23
C VAL A 54 -14.37 12.99 -8.68
N TRP A 55 -14.36 13.88 -9.70
CA TRP A 55 -15.61 14.44 -10.23
C TRP A 55 -16.55 13.36 -10.77
N ARG A 56 -16.01 12.38 -11.51
CA ARG A 56 -16.81 11.29 -12.11
C ARG A 56 -17.32 10.28 -11.09
N GLU A 57 -16.52 9.94 -10.07
CA GLU A 57 -16.85 8.88 -9.12
C GLU A 57 -17.67 9.38 -7.92
N SER A 58 -17.37 10.56 -7.41
CA SER A 58 -17.87 11.02 -6.12
C SER A 58 -18.41 12.45 -6.13
N GLY A 59 -18.18 13.20 -7.24
CA GLY A 59 -18.52 14.62 -7.35
C GLY A 59 -17.63 15.54 -6.52
N TRP A 60 -17.67 16.84 -6.82
CA TRP A 60 -16.83 17.86 -6.19
C TRP A 60 -16.99 17.97 -4.66
N ARG A 61 -18.19 17.65 -4.14
CA ARG A 61 -18.49 17.72 -2.71
C ARG A 61 -17.69 16.72 -1.88
N ALA A 62 -17.25 15.62 -2.50
CA ALA A 62 -16.43 14.60 -1.83
C ALA A 62 -15.03 15.12 -1.46
N LEU A 63 -14.55 16.20 -2.09
CA LEU A 63 -13.30 16.87 -1.71
C LEU A 63 -13.40 17.63 -0.37
N PHE A 64 -14.60 17.92 0.10
CA PHE A 64 -14.82 18.62 1.39
C PHE A 64 -15.34 17.64 2.46
N ALA A 65 -14.88 16.38 2.38
CA ALA A 65 -15.30 15.35 3.33
C ALA A 65 -14.84 15.66 4.77
N SER A 66 -15.57 15.16 5.74
CA SER A 66 -15.13 15.08 7.13
C SER A 66 -13.86 14.23 7.23
N HIS A 67 -12.95 14.55 8.16
CA HIS A 67 -11.67 13.84 8.40
C HIS A 67 -10.51 14.16 7.43
N LEU A 68 -10.41 15.40 6.99
CA LEU A 68 -9.28 15.88 6.18
C LEU A 68 -7.93 15.71 6.89
N ASP A 69 -7.89 15.89 8.20
CA ASP A 69 -6.72 15.67 9.06
C ASP A 69 -6.13 14.27 8.90
N THR A 70 -6.98 13.26 8.96
CA THR A 70 -6.57 11.86 8.79
C THR A 70 -6.10 11.56 7.36
N LEU A 71 -6.78 12.16 6.35
CA LEU A 71 -6.37 12.02 4.96
C LEU A 71 -4.98 12.64 4.71
N VAL A 72 -4.77 13.85 5.21
CA VAL A 72 -3.48 14.56 5.08
C VAL A 72 -2.39 13.81 5.84
N LEU A 73 -2.65 13.35 7.07
CA LEU A 73 -1.68 12.58 7.84
C LEU A 73 -1.29 11.29 7.12
N ARG A 74 -2.26 10.51 6.63
CA ARG A 74 -2.01 9.32 5.83
C ARG A 74 -1.19 9.64 4.56
N ALA A 75 -1.56 10.69 3.85
CA ALA A 75 -0.85 11.13 2.65
C ALA A 75 0.58 11.56 2.94
N THR A 76 0.83 12.18 4.11
CA THR A 76 2.18 12.56 4.57
C THR A 76 3.03 11.33 4.89
N VAL A 77 2.46 10.33 5.58
CA VAL A 77 3.15 9.05 5.81
C VAL A 77 3.48 8.37 4.48
N MET A 78 2.55 8.40 3.52
CA MET A 78 2.75 7.86 2.18
C MET A 78 3.82 8.65 1.39
N PHE A 79 3.89 9.97 1.57
CA PHE A 79 4.96 10.81 0.99
C PHE A 79 6.33 10.41 1.54
N GLY A 80 6.43 10.15 2.86
CA GLY A 80 7.64 9.61 3.48
C GLY A 80 8.02 8.23 2.92
N ALA A 81 7.04 7.33 2.78
CA ALA A 81 7.24 6.00 2.18
C ALA A 81 7.77 6.12 0.74
N TYR A 82 7.13 6.93 -0.08
CA TYR A 82 7.51 7.15 -1.47
C TYR A 82 8.93 7.75 -1.58
N THR A 83 9.21 8.77 -0.78
CA THR A 83 10.52 9.42 -0.76
C THR A 83 11.61 8.43 -0.37
N ALA A 84 11.43 7.67 0.72
CA ALA A 84 12.38 6.66 1.17
C ALA A 84 12.61 5.57 0.10
N TYR A 85 11.54 5.10 -0.54
CA TYR A 85 11.62 4.09 -1.58
C TYR A 85 12.48 4.54 -2.77
N TYR A 86 12.21 5.72 -3.31
CA TYR A 86 12.94 6.21 -4.48
C TYR A 86 14.34 6.71 -4.14
N MET A 87 14.61 7.13 -2.91
CA MET A 87 15.97 7.41 -2.45
C MET A 87 16.90 6.19 -2.51
N ALA A 88 16.36 4.98 -2.45
CA ALA A 88 17.17 3.77 -2.56
C ALA A 88 17.67 3.49 -3.99
N PHE A 89 16.99 3.96 -5.02
CA PHE A 89 17.21 3.60 -6.43
C PHE A 89 18.57 3.99 -7.00
N PRO A 90 19.13 5.19 -6.73
CA PRO A 90 20.45 5.53 -7.24
C PRO A 90 21.59 4.73 -6.58
N ALA A 91 21.35 4.11 -5.44
CA ALA A 91 22.37 3.41 -4.67
C ALA A 91 22.23 1.87 -4.69
N LEU A 92 21.07 1.34 -5.15
CA LEU A 92 20.78 -0.10 -5.19
C LEU A 92 20.39 -0.55 -6.59
N PRO A 93 20.68 -1.82 -6.94
CA PRO A 93 20.02 -2.47 -8.06
C PRO A 93 18.48 -2.45 -7.88
N LEU A 94 17.75 -2.28 -8.99
CA LEU A 94 16.29 -2.16 -8.95
C LEU A 94 15.63 -3.39 -8.30
N ALA A 95 16.15 -4.59 -8.61
CA ALA A 95 15.68 -5.84 -8.03
C ALA A 95 15.83 -5.87 -6.50
N ASP A 96 16.96 -5.37 -5.97
CA ASP A 96 17.21 -5.35 -4.51
C ASP A 96 16.26 -4.39 -3.80
N ALA A 97 16.09 -3.18 -4.33
CA ALA A 97 15.22 -2.17 -3.76
C ALA A 97 13.75 -2.63 -3.72
N VAL A 98 13.26 -3.20 -4.83
CA VAL A 98 11.88 -3.68 -4.95
C VAL A 98 11.65 -4.93 -4.09
N ALA A 99 12.58 -5.89 -4.09
CA ALA A 99 12.42 -7.11 -3.27
C ALA A 99 12.36 -6.79 -1.76
N LEU A 100 13.17 -5.85 -1.28
CA LEU A 100 13.09 -5.37 0.11
C LEU A 100 11.78 -4.63 0.41
N TYR A 101 11.26 -3.87 -0.54
CA TYR A 101 9.96 -3.22 -0.39
C TYR A 101 8.81 -4.24 -0.28
N PHE A 102 8.91 -5.43 -0.88
CA PHE A 102 7.93 -6.51 -0.72
C PHE A 102 7.84 -7.12 0.69
N THR A 103 8.60 -6.60 1.67
CA THR A 103 8.36 -6.84 3.10
C THR A 103 7.11 -6.11 3.64
N VAL A 104 6.43 -5.28 2.84
CA VAL A 104 5.18 -4.58 3.23
C VAL A 104 4.19 -5.48 3.96
N PRO A 105 3.82 -6.68 3.47
CA PRO A 105 2.86 -7.55 4.17
C PRO A 105 3.33 -7.97 5.56
N LEU A 106 4.64 -8.10 5.78
CA LEU A 106 5.22 -8.43 7.08
C LEU A 106 5.03 -7.27 8.06
N PHE A 107 5.31 -6.03 7.63
CA PHE A 107 5.07 -4.83 8.42
C PHE A 107 3.57 -4.62 8.69
N VAL A 108 2.70 -4.79 7.70
CA VAL A 108 1.24 -4.71 7.88
C VAL A 108 0.79 -5.70 8.95
N THR A 109 1.23 -6.95 8.88
CA THR A 109 0.89 -8.00 9.83
C THR A 109 1.41 -7.67 11.24
N ALA A 110 2.66 -7.23 11.37
CA ALA A 110 3.27 -6.87 12.65
C ALA A 110 2.58 -5.66 13.32
N LEU A 111 2.16 -4.67 12.51
CA LEU A 111 1.55 -3.44 13.00
C LEU A 111 0.02 -3.56 13.19
N ALA A 112 -0.63 -4.58 12.61
CA ALA A 112 -2.09 -4.77 12.73
C ALA A 112 -2.52 -4.97 14.19
N GLY A 113 -1.74 -5.68 14.99
CA GLY A 113 -2.00 -5.86 16.42
C GLY A 113 -2.12 -4.54 17.18
N PRO A 114 -1.06 -3.73 17.26
CA PRO A 114 -1.08 -2.48 18.01
C PRO A 114 -2.01 -1.41 17.42
N MET A 115 -2.29 -1.43 16.11
CA MET A 115 -3.11 -0.40 15.46
C MET A 115 -4.60 -0.72 15.38
N LEU A 116 -4.94 -1.97 15.15
CA LEU A 116 -6.32 -2.43 14.94
C LEU A 116 -6.83 -3.34 16.06
N GLY A 117 -5.97 -3.69 17.04
CA GLY A 117 -6.31 -4.62 18.12
C GLY A 117 -6.38 -6.08 17.67
N GLU A 118 -5.87 -6.40 16.47
CA GLU A 118 -5.85 -7.78 15.96
C GLU A 118 -4.90 -8.65 16.78
N ARG A 119 -5.34 -9.83 17.19
CA ARG A 119 -4.52 -10.79 17.94
C ARG A 119 -3.90 -11.78 16.95
N ASN A 120 -2.68 -11.51 16.54
CA ASN A 120 -1.93 -12.43 15.69
C ASN A 120 -1.40 -13.60 16.51
N GLY A 121 -1.77 -14.83 16.11
CA GLY A 121 -1.25 -16.05 16.71
C GLY A 121 0.25 -16.26 16.48
N TRP A 122 0.88 -17.17 17.23
CA TRP A 122 2.30 -17.53 17.07
C TRP A 122 2.69 -17.89 15.63
N PRO A 123 1.87 -18.63 14.84
CA PRO A 123 2.24 -18.98 13.47
C PRO A 123 2.42 -17.75 12.56
N VAL A 124 1.64 -16.69 12.78
CA VAL A 124 1.75 -15.42 12.05
C VAL A 124 3.09 -14.73 12.35
N TRP A 125 3.47 -14.70 13.64
CA TRP A 125 4.78 -14.15 14.04
C TRP A 125 5.96 -14.97 13.51
N ALA A 126 5.83 -16.31 13.44
CA ALA A 126 6.84 -17.17 12.82
C ALA A 126 7.01 -16.84 11.33
N ALA A 127 5.91 -16.57 10.60
CA ALA A 127 5.98 -16.14 9.21
C ALA A 127 6.65 -14.77 9.06
N VAL A 128 6.35 -13.80 9.95
CA VAL A 128 7.02 -12.49 9.96
C VAL A 128 8.52 -12.66 10.19
N LEU A 129 8.94 -13.47 11.18
CA LEU A 129 10.34 -13.73 11.46
C LEU A 129 11.05 -14.41 10.28
N LEU A 130 10.40 -15.37 9.62
CA LEU A 130 10.92 -16.00 8.39
C LEU A 130 11.17 -14.97 7.29
N GLY A 131 10.26 -14.01 7.10
CA GLY A 131 10.43 -12.94 6.12
C GLY A 131 11.65 -12.07 6.45
N PHE A 132 11.88 -11.75 7.72
CA PHE A 132 13.09 -11.01 8.13
C PHE A 132 14.37 -11.82 7.95
N VAL A 133 14.34 -13.17 8.04
CA VAL A 133 15.48 -14.00 7.62
C VAL A 133 15.78 -13.79 6.14
N GLY A 134 14.77 -13.71 5.27
CA GLY A 134 14.96 -13.36 3.86
C GLY A 134 15.62 -12.00 3.67
N VAL A 135 15.25 -10.98 4.47
CA VAL A 135 15.92 -9.68 4.49
C VAL A 135 17.39 -9.81 4.87
N MET A 136 17.73 -10.58 5.90
CA MET A 136 19.14 -10.79 6.31
C MET A 136 19.96 -11.50 5.21
N VAL A 137 19.36 -12.46 4.50
CA VAL A 137 20.00 -13.12 3.35
C VAL A 137 20.33 -12.13 2.22
N MET A 138 19.44 -11.16 1.97
CA MET A 138 19.68 -10.12 0.96
C MET A 138 20.71 -9.09 1.41
N LEU A 139 20.60 -8.61 2.63
CA LEU A 139 21.44 -7.53 3.17
C LEU A 139 22.89 -7.96 3.42
N GLN A 140 23.10 -9.22 3.76
CA GLN A 140 24.42 -9.77 4.12
C GLN A 140 25.19 -8.85 5.10
N PRO A 141 24.64 -8.48 6.25
CA PRO A 141 25.27 -7.55 7.17
C PRO A 141 26.64 -8.10 7.63
N GLY A 142 27.65 -7.23 7.68
CA GLY A 142 29.00 -7.60 8.12
C GLY A 142 29.92 -8.14 7.03
N THR A 143 29.46 -8.33 5.79
CA THR A 143 30.27 -8.87 4.69
C THR A 143 30.97 -7.80 3.83
N GLY A 144 30.81 -6.51 4.15
CA GLY A 144 31.25 -5.41 3.28
C GLY A 144 30.38 -5.20 2.02
N LEU A 145 29.43 -6.07 1.76
CA LEU A 145 28.45 -5.96 0.67
C LEU A 145 27.18 -5.21 1.10
N PHE A 146 27.05 -4.94 2.40
CA PHE A 146 25.92 -4.20 2.96
C PHE A 146 25.89 -2.76 2.45
N ASN A 147 24.77 -2.38 1.81
CA ASN A 147 24.52 -0.99 1.42
C ASN A 147 23.46 -0.38 2.35
N PRO A 148 23.77 0.70 3.10
CA PRO A 148 22.82 1.35 3.99
C PRO A 148 21.53 1.84 3.30
N ALA A 149 21.58 2.11 1.99
CA ALA A 149 20.41 2.48 1.21
C ALA A 149 19.30 1.40 1.22
N ALA A 150 19.64 0.15 1.50
CA ALA A 150 18.67 -0.92 1.65
C ALA A 150 17.69 -0.68 2.82
N LEU A 151 18.14 0.01 3.88
CA LEU A 151 17.29 0.41 4.99
C LEU A 151 16.19 1.40 4.56
N LEU A 152 16.43 2.18 3.52
CA LEU A 152 15.42 3.09 2.96
C LEU A 152 14.25 2.30 2.34
N SER A 153 14.51 1.19 1.65
CA SER A 153 13.44 0.32 1.12
C SER A 153 12.63 -0.35 2.24
N LEU A 154 13.27 -0.77 3.32
CA LEU A 154 12.58 -1.32 4.51
C LEU A 154 11.77 -0.24 5.23
N LEU A 155 12.30 0.97 5.38
CA LEU A 155 11.58 2.11 5.96
C LEU A 155 10.37 2.48 5.10
N ALA A 156 10.53 2.47 3.78
CA ALA A 156 9.44 2.68 2.85
C ALA A 156 8.35 1.63 3.02
N ALA A 157 8.71 0.35 3.14
CA ALA A 157 7.77 -0.75 3.38
C ALA A 157 7.01 -0.57 4.71
N ALA A 158 7.69 -0.16 5.77
CA ALA A 158 7.07 0.11 7.07
C ALA A 158 6.09 1.30 7.01
N PHE A 159 6.48 2.41 6.40
CA PHE A 159 5.62 3.58 6.22
C PHE A 159 4.42 3.29 5.31
N TYR A 160 4.64 2.55 4.23
CA TYR A 160 3.55 2.15 3.35
C TYR A 160 2.55 1.23 4.09
N GLY A 161 3.05 0.24 4.83
CA GLY A 161 2.23 -0.63 5.68
C GLY A 161 1.41 0.17 6.71
N LEU A 162 2.05 1.14 7.38
CA LEU A 162 1.39 2.06 8.29
C LEU A 162 0.26 2.85 7.60
N ALA A 163 0.53 3.43 6.43
CA ALA A 163 -0.47 4.16 5.65
C ALA A 163 -1.64 3.28 5.21
N MET A 164 -1.39 2.00 4.89
CA MET A 164 -2.43 1.01 4.58
C MET A 164 -3.32 0.70 5.78
N LEU A 165 -2.73 0.52 6.97
CA LEU A 165 -3.49 0.29 8.21
C LEU A 165 -4.31 1.54 8.62
N MET A 166 -3.76 2.74 8.42
CA MET A 166 -4.51 3.98 8.61
C MET A 166 -5.73 4.06 7.68
N ALA A 167 -5.56 3.69 6.40
CA ALA A 167 -6.68 3.62 5.45
C ALA A 167 -7.74 2.61 5.90
N ARG A 168 -7.32 1.44 6.41
CA ARG A 168 -8.24 0.40 6.92
C ARG A 168 -8.99 0.87 8.17
N LYS A 169 -8.33 1.58 9.07
CA LYS A 169 -8.94 2.08 10.32
C LYS A 169 -10.00 3.15 10.10
N HIS A 170 -9.81 4.02 9.09
CA HIS A 170 -10.63 5.23 8.89
C HIS A 170 -11.35 5.25 7.53
N GLY A 171 -11.11 4.28 6.65
CA GLY A 171 -11.31 4.43 5.21
C GLY A 171 -12.55 3.81 4.58
N SER A 172 -13.52 3.31 5.32
CA SER A 172 -14.71 2.68 4.71
C SER A 172 -15.66 3.65 4.00
N SER A 173 -15.53 4.97 4.25
CA SER A 173 -16.45 6.00 3.73
C SER A 173 -15.91 6.79 2.52
N LEU A 174 -14.62 6.68 2.18
CA LEU A 174 -14.00 7.52 1.15
C LEU A 174 -13.68 6.74 -0.14
N SER A 175 -13.94 7.36 -1.29
CA SER A 175 -13.56 6.76 -2.56
C SER A 175 -12.04 6.75 -2.75
N ALA A 176 -11.53 5.76 -3.50
CA ALA A 176 -10.10 5.68 -3.80
C ALA A 176 -9.62 6.89 -4.62
N ALA A 177 -10.47 7.48 -5.45
CA ALA A 177 -10.16 8.69 -6.19
C ALA A 177 -9.89 9.88 -5.26
N VAL A 178 -10.70 10.07 -4.21
CA VAL A 178 -10.49 11.13 -3.21
C VAL A 178 -9.19 10.89 -2.44
N MET A 179 -8.94 9.66 -1.97
CA MET A 179 -7.68 9.32 -1.28
C MET A 179 -6.46 9.54 -2.19
N GLY A 180 -6.55 9.14 -3.46
CA GLY A 180 -5.48 9.35 -4.45
C GLY A 180 -5.24 10.83 -4.74
N PHE A 181 -6.28 11.64 -4.84
CA PHE A 181 -6.16 13.08 -5.04
C PHE A 181 -5.46 13.77 -3.86
N TYR A 182 -5.88 13.49 -2.61
CA TYR A 182 -5.22 14.07 -1.43
C TYR A 182 -3.78 13.59 -1.30
N GLN A 183 -3.50 12.34 -1.59
CA GLN A 183 -2.13 11.82 -1.62
C GLN A 183 -1.28 12.57 -2.64
N ASN A 184 -1.79 12.78 -3.86
CA ASN A 184 -1.09 13.52 -4.90
C ASN A 184 -0.92 15.00 -4.55
N ALA A 185 -1.91 15.64 -3.90
CA ALA A 185 -1.83 17.02 -3.44
C ALA A 185 -0.72 17.19 -2.38
N VAL A 186 -0.63 16.26 -1.40
CA VAL A 186 0.45 16.25 -0.41
C VAL A 186 1.82 16.02 -1.08
N PHE A 187 1.89 15.14 -2.08
CA PHE A 187 3.13 14.90 -2.83
C PHE A 187 3.57 16.16 -3.59
N LEU A 188 2.63 16.84 -4.24
CA LEU A 188 2.91 18.09 -4.98
C LEU A 188 3.43 19.18 -4.04
N VAL A 189 2.68 19.45 -2.97
CA VAL A 189 3.02 20.50 -2.00
C VAL A 189 4.28 20.10 -1.21
N GLY A 190 4.40 18.85 -0.77
CA GLY A 190 5.53 18.35 -0.02
C GLY A 190 6.84 18.39 -0.81
N ALA A 191 6.80 18.02 -2.08
CA ALA A 191 7.98 18.10 -2.96
C ALA A 191 8.41 19.56 -3.21
N GLY A 192 7.44 20.45 -3.47
CA GLY A 192 7.72 21.88 -3.64
C GLY A 192 8.29 22.53 -2.37
N LEU A 193 7.70 22.24 -1.20
CA LEU A 193 8.20 22.74 0.09
C LEU A 193 9.58 22.17 0.43
N ALA A 194 9.81 20.89 0.21
CA ALA A 194 11.11 20.27 0.45
C ALA A 194 12.19 20.93 -0.42
N ALA A 195 11.93 21.12 -1.71
CA ALA A 195 12.86 21.80 -2.61
C ALA A 195 13.14 23.23 -2.18
N LEU A 196 12.09 24.00 -1.81
CA LEU A 196 12.24 25.37 -1.33
C LEU A 196 13.08 25.44 -0.05
N LEU A 197 12.81 24.56 0.92
CA LEU A 197 13.56 24.50 2.17
C LEU A 197 15.04 24.15 1.94
N LEU A 198 15.34 23.17 1.09
CA LEU A 198 16.72 22.79 0.74
C LEU A 198 17.45 23.96 0.07
N HIS A 199 16.79 24.67 -0.84
CA HIS A 199 17.35 25.85 -1.51
C HIS A 199 17.61 26.98 -0.51
N LEU A 200 16.68 27.28 0.39
CA LEU A 200 16.85 28.33 1.43
C LEU A 200 17.95 27.98 2.44
N MET A 201 18.18 26.69 2.69
CA MET A 201 19.25 26.20 3.57
C MET A 201 20.61 26.13 2.85
N GLY A 202 20.66 26.35 1.54
CA GLY A 202 21.89 26.21 0.74
C GLY A 202 22.42 24.79 0.64
N ILE A 203 21.55 23.77 0.82
CA ILE A 203 21.92 22.37 0.75
C ILE A 203 21.74 21.88 -0.68
N GLU A 204 22.81 21.86 -1.46
CA GLU A 204 22.76 21.51 -2.90
C GLU A 204 23.56 20.26 -3.25
N HIS A 205 24.43 19.78 -2.34
CA HIS A 205 25.31 18.66 -2.59
C HIS A 205 25.34 17.65 -1.45
N ALA A 206 25.42 16.38 -1.78
CA ALA A 206 25.66 15.29 -0.84
C ALA A 206 26.54 14.21 -1.49
N VAL A 207 27.36 13.56 -0.68
CA VAL A 207 28.27 12.50 -1.14
C VAL A 207 27.52 11.20 -1.45
N HIS A 208 26.53 10.85 -0.61
CA HIS A 208 25.79 9.61 -0.79
C HIS A 208 24.73 9.76 -1.91
N PRO A 209 24.68 8.84 -2.90
CA PRO A 209 23.78 8.95 -4.06
C PRO A 209 22.30 9.13 -3.68
N SER A 210 21.83 8.43 -2.64
CA SER A 210 20.45 8.55 -2.15
C SER A 210 20.09 9.95 -1.65
N ILE A 211 21.04 10.61 -0.96
CA ILE A 211 20.83 11.97 -0.43
C ILE A 211 21.01 12.98 -1.57
N ALA A 212 22.01 12.78 -2.43
CA ALA A 212 22.24 13.60 -3.61
C ALA A 212 21.00 13.67 -4.51
N PHE A 213 20.23 12.59 -4.62
CA PHE A 213 18.99 12.54 -5.38
C PHE A 213 17.90 13.47 -4.82
N VAL A 214 17.91 13.76 -3.53
CA VAL A 214 16.93 14.67 -2.90
C VAL A 214 17.39 16.11 -2.91
N VAL A 215 18.69 16.35 -2.58
CA VAL A 215 19.21 17.71 -2.36
C VAL A 215 19.69 18.40 -3.62
N ARG A 216 19.80 17.68 -4.72
CA ARG A 216 20.21 18.25 -6.02
C ARG A 216 19.32 19.44 -6.37
N PRO A 217 19.90 20.58 -6.86
CA PRO A 217 19.11 21.72 -7.34
C PRO A 217 18.28 21.32 -8.56
N TRP A 218 17.11 21.91 -8.70
CA TRP A 218 16.24 21.69 -9.86
C TRP A 218 16.90 22.21 -11.14
N SER A 219 16.69 21.49 -12.20
CA SER A 219 17.18 21.86 -13.54
C SER A 219 16.05 21.66 -14.56
N VAL A 220 16.05 22.44 -15.63
CA VAL A 220 15.01 22.29 -16.66
C VAL A 220 15.23 20.95 -17.36
N PRO A 221 14.28 20.00 -17.28
CA PRO A 221 14.41 18.70 -17.94
C PRO A 221 14.51 18.85 -19.46
N THR A 222 15.25 17.96 -20.10
CA THR A 222 15.15 17.81 -21.56
C THR A 222 13.70 17.47 -21.93
N LEU A 223 13.31 17.75 -23.18
CA LEU A 223 11.95 17.42 -23.64
C LEU A 223 11.64 15.93 -23.43
N PHE A 224 12.61 15.06 -23.73
CA PHE A 224 12.44 13.62 -23.54
C PHE A 224 12.26 13.23 -22.07
N ASP A 225 13.14 13.71 -21.19
CA ASP A 225 13.05 13.39 -19.75
C ASP A 225 11.80 14.01 -19.11
N GLY A 226 11.43 15.23 -19.51
CA GLY A 226 10.21 15.87 -19.06
C GLY A 226 8.95 15.08 -19.45
N LEU A 227 8.93 14.52 -20.67
CA LEU A 227 7.84 13.62 -21.11
C LEU A 227 7.84 12.30 -20.32
N MET A 228 9.01 11.71 -20.03
CA MET A 228 9.12 10.50 -19.21
C MET A 228 8.64 10.74 -17.77
N ILE A 229 9.06 11.85 -17.15
CA ILE A 229 8.61 12.24 -15.81
C ILE A 229 7.10 12.53 -15.83
N GLY A 230 6.60 13.24 -16.83
CA GLY A 230 5.16 13.48 -17.02
C GLY A 230 4.37 12.18 -17.19
N LEU A 231 4.92 11.23 -17.96
CA LEU A 231 4.32 9.91 -18.13
C LEU A 231 4.15 9.19 -16.78
N CYS A 232 5.08 9.35 -15.83
CA CYS A 232 4.91 8.81 -14.47
C CYS A 232 3.62 9.33 -13.79
N GLY A 233 3.19 10.56 -14.08
CA GLY A 233 1.91 11.09 -13.57
C GLY A 233 0.70 10.39 -14.15
N VAL A 234 0.72 10.11 -15.45
CA VAL A 234 -0.32 9.34 -16.15
C VAL A 234 -0.34 7.90 -15.62
N VAL A 235 0.83 7.27 -15.56
CA VAL A 235 1.05 5.91 -15.03
C VAL A 235 0.51 5.78 -13.61
N ALA A 236 0.84 6.72 -12.72
CA ALA A 236 0.33 6.72 -11.35
C ALA A 236 -1.20 6.76 -11.31
N SER A 237 -1.83 7.60 -12.14
CA SER A 237 -3.29 7.73 -12.20
C SER A 237 -3.94 6.45 -12.73
N ILE A 238 -3.41 5.86 -13.81
CA ILE A 238 -3.90 4.59 -14.38
C ILE A 238 -3.69 3.44 -13.37
N GLY A 239 -2.53 3.37 -12.73
CA GLY A 239 -2.22 2.36 -11.72
C GLY A 239 -3.19 2.38 -10.55
N ILE A 240 -3.50 3.57 -10.01
CA ILE A 240 -4.51 3.73 -8.95
C ILE A 240 -5.88 3.22 -9.42
N MET A 241 -6.30 3.55 -10.66
CA MET A 241 -7.57 3.07 -11.22
C MET A 241 -7.61 1.55 -11.35
N LEU A 242 -6.54 0.95 -11.88
CA LEU A 242 -6.45 -0.50 -12.09
C LEU A 242 -6.47 -1.24 -10.75
N LEU A 243 -5.63 -0.82 -9.78
CA LEU A 243 -5.60 -1.45 -8.46
C LEU A 243 -6.95 -1.31 -7.74
N THR A 244 -7.54 -0.10 -7.74
CA THR A 244 -8.85 0.11 -7.13
C THR A 244 -9.92 -0.76 -7.81
N SER A 245 -9.92 -0.85 -9.15
CA SER A 245 -10.85 -1.70 -9.89
C SER A 245 -10.68 -3.18 -9.56
N ALA A 246 -9.43 -3.64 -9.37
CA ALA A 246 -9.14 -5.02 -8.96
C ALA A 246 -9.84 -5.37 -7.64
N TYR A 247 -9.69 -4.52 -6.63
CA TYR A 247 -10.30 -4.71 -5.31
C TYR A 247 -11.82 -4.50 -5.27
N ARG A 248 -12.39 -3.80 -6.27
CA ARG A 248 -13.86 -3.62 -6.40
C ARG A 248 -14.56 -4.82 -7.06
N VAL A 249 -13.90 -5.52 -7.99
CA VAL A 249 -14.49 -6.64 -8.75
C VAL A 249 -14.15 -8.02 -8.21
N ALA A 250 -13.18 -8.13 -7.30
CA ALA A 250 -12.76 -9.39 -6.69
C ALA A 250 -12.47 -9.21 -5.20
N ARG A 251 -12.50 -10.33 -4.45
CA ARG A 251 -12.14 -10.33 -3.02
C ARG A 251 -10.66 -10.02 -2.85
N ALA A 252 -10.31 -9.20 -1.86
CA ALA A 252 -8.93 -8.86 -1.54
C ALA A 252 -8.05 -10.12 -1.38
N SER A 253 -8.53 -11.12 -0.66
CA SER A 253 -7.83 -12.40 -0.46
C SER A 253 -7.48 -13.15 -1.75
N THR A 254 -8.21 -12.87 -2.84
CA THR A 254 -7.95 -13.49 -4.15
C THR A 254 -6.90 -12.71 -4.94
N VAL A 255 -6.91 -11.39 -4.86
CA VAL A 255 -6.03 -10.55 -5.70
C VAL A 255 -4.71 -10.21 -5.03
N THR A 256 -4.65 -10.00 -3.71
CA THR A 256 -3.43 -9.60 -2.99
C THR A 256 -2.21 -10.49 -3.26
N PRO A 257 -2.31 -11.84 -3.37
CA PRO A 257 -1.14 -12.66 -3.70
C PRO A 257 -0.49 -12.30 -5.04
N PHE A 258 -1.25 -11.74 -5.97
CA PHE A 258 -0.74 -11.33 -7.28
C PHE A 258 0.01 -10.00 -7.26
N GLU A 259 -0.02 -9.24 -6.16
CA GLU A 259 0.87 -8.09 -5.97
C GLU A 259 2.35 -8.50 -6.05
N TYR A 260 2.67 -9.72 -5.58
CA TYR A 260 4.03 -10.25 -5.68
C TYR A 260 4.53 -10.46 -7.12
N THR A 261 3.68 -10.35 -8.15
CA THR A 261 4.14 -10.31 -9.54
C THR A 261 5.09 -9.15 -9.82
N GLY A 262 5.02 -8.08 -9.02
CA GLY A 262 5.96 -6.95 -9.08
C GLY A 262 7.42 -7.35 -8.91
N ILE A 263 7.68 -8.41 -8.15
CA ILE A 263 9.05 -8.93 -7.95
C ILE A 263 9.66 -9.50 -9.22
N LEU A 264 8.84 -9.84 -10.22
CA LEU A 264 9.30 -10.33 -11.51
C LEU A 264 9.70 -9.19 -12.46
N TRP A 265 9.03 -8.05 -12.35
CA TRP A 265 9.25 -6.91 -13.23
C TRP A 265 10.54 -6.16 -12.90
N ALA A 266 10.88 -6.04 -11.62
CA ALA A 266 12.08 -5.29 -11.21
C ALA A 266 13.39 -5.87 -11.77
N PRO A 267 13.67 -7.19 -11.69
CA PRO A 267 14.82 -7.78 -12.37
C PRO A 267 14.78 -7.63 -13.89
N LEU A 268 13.58 -7.74 -14.49
CA LEU A 268 13.41 -7.59 -15.94
C LEU A 268 13.80 -6.18 -16.39
N TRP A 269 13.27 -5.13 -15.74
CA TRP A 269 13.62 -3.75 -16.06
C TRP A 269 15.07 -3.43 -15.68
N GLY A 270 15.56 -3.98 -14.56
CA GLY A 270 16.95 -3.85 -14.14
C GLY A 270 17.91 -4.38 -15.21
N PHE A 271 17.63 -5.54 -15.78
CA PHE A 271 18.41 -6.12 -16.85
C PHE A 271 18.28 -5.33 -18.17
N LEU A 272 17.04 -5.02 -18.59
CA LEU A 272 16.80 -4.39 -19.89
C LEU A 272 17.32 -2.95 -19.99
N PHE A 273 17.17 -2.15 -18.92
CA PHE A 273 17.50 -0.73 -18.95
C PHE A 273 18.82 -0.38 -18.29
N PHE A 274 19.28 -1.19 -17.32
CA PHE A 274 20.45 -0.87 -16.50
C PHE A 274 21.55 -1.93 -16.56
N SER A 275 21.36 -3.02 -17.33
CA SER A 275 22.28 -4.18 -17.38
C SER A 275 22.57 -4.77 -16.00
N GLU A 276 21.62 -4.65 -15.06
CA GLU A 276 21.73 -5.18 -13.72
C GLU A 276 21.31 -6.65 -13.69
N VAL A 277 22.20 -7.51 -13.21
CA VAL A 277 21.89 -8.94 -12.96
C VAL A 277 21.70 -9.13 -11.46
N PRO A 278 20.52 -9.60 -11.00
CA PRO A 278 20.29 -9.86 -9.59
C PRO A 278 21.26 -10.87 -9.03
N ARG A 279 21.79 -10.61 -7.84
CA ARG A 279 22.65 -11.58 -7.13
C ARG A 279 21.84 -12.80 -6.72
N ALA A 280 22.48 -13.96 -6.62
CA ALA A 280 21.81 -15.19 -6.13
C ALA A 280 21.19 -14.99 -4.74
N THR A 281 21.83 -14.20 -3.87
CA THR A 281 21.32 -13.85 -2.54
C THR A 281 20.07 -12.97 -2.60
N THR A 282 19.97 -12.07 -3.60
CA THR A 282 18.75 -11.29 -3.87
C THR A 282 17.60 -12.21 -4.24
N VAL A 283 17.82 -13.15 -5.17
CA VAL A 283 16.80 -14.10 -5.61
C VAL A 283 16.35 -15.02 -4.47
N ALA A 284 17.32 -15.58 -3.72
CA ALA A 284 17.01 -16.45 -2.58
C ALA A 284 16.25 -15.71 -1.46
N GLY A 285 16.72 -14.53 -1.06
CA GLY A 285 16.07 -13.74 -0.01
C GLY A 285 14.68 -13.24 -0.44
N ALA A 286 14.52 -12.82 -1.70
CA ALA A 286 13.24 -12.43 -2.27
C ALA A 286 12.23 -13.60 -2.26
N ALA A 287 12.66 -14.81 -2.62
CA ALA A 287 11.82 -16.00 -2.56
C ALA A 287 11.35 -16.28 -1.11
N VAL A 288 12.25 -16.15 -0.12
CA VAL A 288 11.89 -16.32 1.30
C VAL A 288 10.88 -15.24 1.74
N ILE A 289 11.09 -13.97 1.37
CA ILE A 289 10.16 -12.87 1.69
C ILE A 289 8.77 -13.13 1.10
N VAL A 290 8.70 -13.54 -0.17
CA VAL A 290 7.41 -13.85 -0.83
C VAL A 290 6.70 -15.01 -0.13
N VAL A 291 7.40 -16.11 0.13
CA VAL A 291 6.81 -17.27 0.83
C VAL A 291 6.32 -16.89 2.21
N ALA A 292 7.13 -16.17 2.98
CA ALA A 292 6.76 -15.68 4.31
C ALA A 292 5.54 -14.75 4.27
N GLY A 293 5.51 -13.81 3.33
CA GLY A 293 4.39 -12.90 3.16
C GLY A 293 3.09 -13.63 2.77
N LEU A 294 3.17 -14.61 1.87
CA LEU A 294 2.01 -15.43 1.50
C LEU A 294 1.49 -16.29 2.67
N ILE A 295 2.39 -16.84 3.50
CA ILE A 295 2.03 -17.58 4.72
C ILE A 295 1.34 -16.63 5.71
N ALA A 296 1.92 -15.46 5.98
CA ALA A 296 1.35 -14.46 6.89
C ALA A 296 -0.06 -14.03 6.45
N LEU A 297 -0.27 -13.77 5.15
CA LEU A 297 -1.58 -13.40 4.60
C LEU A 297 -2.61 -14.52 4.73
N ARG A 298 -2.23 -15.79 4.51
CA ARG A 298 -3.14 -16.93 4.65
C ARG A 298 -3.56 -17.16 6.11
N MET A 299 -2.61 -17.04 7.03
CA MET A 299 -2.87 -17.25 8.47
C MET A 299 -3.74 -16.14 9.06
N ALA A 300 -3.44 -14.88 8.74
CA ALA A 300 -4.25 -13.75 9.18
C ALA A 300 -5.73 -13.86 8.73
N LYS A 301 -5.97 -14.49 7.56
CA LYS A 301 -7.32 -14.75 7.08
C LYS A 301 -8.02 -15.86 7.88
N SER A 302 -7.32 -16.93 8.22
CA SER A 302 -7.90 -18.06 8.97
C SER A 302 -8.39 -17.64 10.36
N ASP A 303 -7.68 -16.73 11.02
CA ASP A 303 -8.06 -16.21 12.33
C ASP A 303 -9.34 -15.35 12.26
N THR A 304 -9.54 -14.58 11.17
CA THR A 304 -10.74 -13.76 10.97
C THR A 304 -11.99 -14.61 10.62
N ASP A 305 -11.82 -15.70 9.87
CA ASP A 305 -12.92 -16.63 9.51
C ASP A 305 -13.32 -17.53 10.69
N SER A 306 -12.54 -17.56 11.78
CA SER A 306 -12.77 -18.37 13.00
C SER A 306 -13.49 -17.59 14.11
N GLU A 307 -13.66 -16.28 14.00
CA GLU A 307 -14.50 -15.52 14.93
C GLU A 307 -15.98 -15.77 14.60
N PRO A 308 -16.81 -16.25 15.58
CA PRO A 308 -18.24 -16.48 15.35
C PRO A 308 -18.91 -15.16 14.99
N ASP A 309 -19.71 -15.18 13.93
CA ASP A 309 -20.49 -14.06 13.42
C ASP A 309 -21.36 -13.47 14.56
N PRO A 310 -21.12 -12.23 15.03
CA PRO A 310 -21.91 -11.64 16.10
C PRO A 310 -23.37 -11.40 15.68
N GLU A 311 -23.70 -11.45 14.38
CA GLU A 311 -25.07 -11.36 13.88
C GLU A 311 -25.84 -12.69 14.03
N GLY A 312 -25.18 -13.84 14.11
CA GLY A 312 -25.83 -15.14 14.33
C GLY A 312 -26.34 -15.36 15.75
N GLN A 313 -25.88 -14.58 16.74
CA GLN A 313 -26.36 -14.65 18.11
C GLN A 313 -27.53 -13.72 18.43
N ALA A 314 -27.85 -12.76 17.57
CA ALA A 314 -28.97 -11.85 17.77
C ALA A 314 -30.32 -12.43 17.30
N ASP A 315 -30.31 -13.51 16.51
CA ASP A 315 -31.56 -14.14 16.00
C ASP A 315 -32.00 -15.37 16.80
N ALA A 316 -31.26 -15.76 17.84
CA ALA A 316 -31.72 -16.67 18.88
C ALA A 316 -32.40 -15.86 20.01
N GLY A 317 -33.41 -15.08 19.65
CA GLY A 317 -34.31 -14.44 20.59
C GLY A 317 -35.05 -15.50 21.42
N PRO A 318 -35.45 -15.20 22.67
CA PRO A 318 -35.95 -16.17 23.62
C PRO A 318 -37.39 -16.66 23.23
N ALA A 319 -37.44 -17.66 22.35
CA ALA A 319 -38.67 -18.31 21.93
C ALA A 319 -39.02 -19.54 22.78
N SER A 320 -38.52 -19.65 24.00
CA SER A 320 -38.83 -20.82 24.88
C SER A 320 -39.24 -20.52 26.32
N GLU A 321 -39.68 -19.29 26.66
CA GLU A 321 -40.18 -18.99 28.01
C GLU A 321 -41.61 -18.41 28.07
N LEU A 322 -42.43 -18.60 27.03
CA LEU A 322 -43.84 -18.13 27.06
C LEU A 322 -44.88 -19.24 26.84
N GLU A 323 -44.69 -20.44 27.36
CA GLU A 323 -45.78 -21.38 27.63
C GLU A 323 -45.44 -22.16 28.91
N PRO A 324 -46.05 -21.78 30.06
CA PRO A 324 -47.28 -22.37 30.56
C PRO A 324 -48.09 -21.43 31.49
N LYS A 325 -48.59 -20.31 31.02
CA LYS A 325 -49.57 -19.52 31.81
C LYS A 325 -50.96 -19.39 31.17
N ALA A 326 -51.20 -19.95 29.99
CA ALA A 326 -52.50 -19.89 29.32
C ALA A 326 -53.48 -21.01 29.73
N GLN A 327 -53.03 -22.06 30.42
CA GLN A 327 -53.93 -23.14 30.88
C GLN A 327 -54.56 -22.94 32.29
N ALA A 328 -54.08 -21.96 33.03
CA ALA A 328 -54.66 -21.72 34.41
C ALA A 328 -55.79 -20.70 34.43
N VAL A 329 -56.11 -19.98 33.36
CA VAL A 329 -57.20 -18.99 33.30
C VAL A 329 -58.52 -19.58 32.70
N GLY A 330 -58.41 -20.70 31.95
CA GLY A 330 -59.57 -21.38 31.35
C GLY A 330 -60.43 -22.23 32.31
N ALA A 331 -59.89 -22.61 33.49
CA ALA A 331 -60.55 -23.45 34.44
C ALA A 331 -61.38 -22.70 35.49
N ALA A 332 -61.29 -21.38 35.59
CA ALA A 332 -62.02 -20.57 36.58
C ALA A 332 -63.32 -19.89 36.05
N ALA A 333 -63.58 -20.02 34.72
CA ALA A 333 -64.78 -19.37 34.12
C ALA A 333 -65.95 -20.31 33.83
N SER A 334 -65.91 -21.60 34.22
CA SER A 334 -66.98 -22.56 33.99
C SER A 334 -67.83 -22.93 35.27
N SER A 335 -67.57 -22.32 36.43
CA SER A 335 -68.29 -22.65 37.68
C SER A 335 -69.23 -21.57 38.19
N VAL A 336 -69.63 -20.57 37.42
CA VAL A 336 -70.56 -19.50 37.81
C VAL A 336 -71.66 -19.36 36.75
N ARG A 337 -72.28 -20.49 36.37
CA ARG A 337 -73.62 -20.49 35.74
C ARG A 337 -74.34 -21.79 36.08
N GLU A 338 -74.72 -21.93 37.31
CA GLU A 338 -75.86 -22.72 37.78
C GLU A 338 -76.11 -22.39 39.27
N HIS A 339 -76.92 -21.34 39.49
CA HIS A 339 -77.91 -21.20 40.48
C HIS A 339 -78.67 -19.89 40.33
#